data_3bf7d457b93e7345943450fc7d3bee79
#
_entry.id   3bf7d457b93e7345943450fc7d3bee79
#
_cell.length_a   1.000
_cell.length_b   1.000
_cell.length_c   1.000
_cell.angle_alpha   90.00
_cell.angle_beta   90.00
_cell.angle_gamma   90.00
#
_symmetry.space_group_name_H-M   'P 1'
#
loop_
_entity.id
_entity.type
_entity.pdbx_description
1 polymer ?
#
loop_
_entity_poly.entity_id
_entity_poly.type
_entity_poly.pdbx_seq_one_letter_code
_entity_poly.pdbx_strand_id
1 'polypeptide(L)'
;MFTGIIETLGTIKKIVKDQDNIHLTIKSEFTHELKIDQSVAHNGVCLTVINIENNEYTVTAIKETLDKTTIGRLSESSFVNLERGMKLGDRLDGHIVQGHVDQTATCIKVKKENGSTIFTFSYDPLN
;
A
#
# COMPACT_ATOMS: atom_id res chain seq x y z
N MET A 1 -2.15 9.94 -7.41
CA MET A 1 -2.55 10.63 -6.16
C MET A 1 -3.69 9.90 -5.49
N PHE A 2 -3.77 10.00 -4.18
CA PHE A 2 -4.69 9.29 -3.30
C PHE A 2 -5.28 10.25 -2.26
N THR A 3 -6.28 9.79 -1.52
CA THR A 3 -6.92 10.59 -0.46
C THR A 3 -6.42 10.23 0.94
N GLY A 4 -5.79 9.07 1.10
CA GLY A 4 -5.43 8.48 2.39
C GLY A 4 -6.58 7.71 3.05
N ILE A 5 -7.72 7.57 2.37
CA ILE A 5 -8.88 6.80 2.87
C ILE A 5 -8.85 5.42 2.25
N ILE A 6 -8.78 4.39 3.10
CA ILE A 6 -8.77 3.00 2.67
C ILE A 6 -10.13 2.59 2.13
N GLU A 7 -10.16 2.03 0.92
CA GLU A 7 -11.39 1.54 0.30
C GLU A 7 -11.72 0.11 0.74
N THR A 8 -10.71 -0.77 0.77
CA THR A 8 -10.89 -2.19 1.11
C THR A 8 -9.59 -2.82 1.58
N LEU A 9 -9.68 -4.06 2.03
CA LEU A 9 -8.53 -4.94 2.30
C LEU A 9 -8.29 -5.85 1.12
N GLY A 10 -7.04 -5.95 0.70
CA GLY A 10 -6.58 -7.00 -0.21
C GLY A 10 -5.90 -8.13 0.54
N THR A 11 -5.82 -9.29 -0.10
CA THR A 11 -5.07 -10.45 0.40
C THR A 11 -3.92 -10.74 -0.55
N ILE A 12 -2.70 -10.83 -0.02
CA ILE A 12 -1.53 -11.26 -0.79
C ILE A 12 -1.68 -12.75 -1.10
N LYS A 13 -1.76 -13.08 -2.39
CA LYS A 13 -1.95 -14.45 -2.87
C LYS A 13 -0.65 -15.12 -3.25
N LYS A 14 0.30 -14.34 -3.76
CA LYS A 14 1.59 -14.85 -4.23
C LYS A 14 2.65 -13.76 -4.15
N ILE A 15 3.86 -14.16 -3.82
CA ILE A 15 5.05 -13.30 -3.84
C ILE A 15 6.12 -14.01 -4.68
N VAL A 16 6.58 -13.34 -5.73
CA VAL A 16 7.64 -13.86 -6.61
C VAL A 16 8.82 -12.90 -6.57
N LYS A 17 9.98 -13.42 -6.19
CA LYS A 17 11.23 -12.66 -6.24
C LYS A 17 11.73 -12.62 -7.68
N ASP A 18 12.08 -11.43 -8.15
CA ASP A 18 12.70 -11.18 -9.44
C ASP A 18 13.92 -10.27 -9.25
N GLN A 19 15.09 -10.88 -9.17
CA GLN A 19 16.36 -10.21 -8.83
C GLN A 19 16.23 -9.44 -7.49
N ASP A 20 16.38 -8.12 -7.51
CA ASP A 20 16.22 -7.24 -6.33
C ASP A 20 14.80 -6.75 -6.12
N ASN A 21 13.87 -7.09 -7.02
CA ASN A 21 12.46 -6.70 -6.97
C ASN A 21 11.59 -7.86 -6.48
N ILE A 22 10.33 -7.56 -6.16
CA ILE A 22 9.29 -8.58 -5.93
C ILE A 22 8.05 -8.25 -6.76
N HIS A 23 7.38 -9.29 -7.21
CA HIS A 23 6.03 -9.22 -7.77
C HIS A 23 5.05 -9.71 -6.70
N LEU A 24 4.05 -8.89 -6.41
CA LEU A 24 2.98 -9.20 -5.47
C LEU A 24 1.69 -9.43 -6.26
N THR A 25 1.07 -10.59 -6.10
CA THR A 25 -0.26 -10.87 -6.64
C THR A 25 -1.28 -10.71 -5.52
N ILE A 26 -2.27 -9.86 -5.73
CA ILE A 26 -3.25 -9.45 -4.74
C ILE A 26 -4.67 -9.73 -5.24
N LYS A 27 -5.52 -10.26 -4.36
CA LYS A 27 -6.96 -10.37 -4.57
C LYS A 27 -7.66 -9.26 -3.81
N SER A 28 -8.57 -8.54 -4.47
CA SER A 28 -9.41 -7.51 -3.86
C SER A 28 -10.80 -7.46 -4.47
N GLU A 29 -11.75 -6.83 -3.78
CA GLU A 29 -13.12 -6.66 -4.25
C GLU A 29 -13.21 -5.85 -5.54
N PHE A 30 -12.33 -4.86 -5.72
CA PHE A 30 -12.33 -3.98 -6.88
C PHE A 30 -11.41 -4.44 -8.03
N THR A 31 -10.80 -5.62 -7.95
CA THR A 31 -9.86 -6.11 -9.01
C THR A 31 -10.47 -6.01 -10.41
N HIS A 32 -11.76 -6.33 -10.55
CA HIS A 32 -12.48 -6.29 -11.83
C HIS A 32 -12.67 -4.88 -12.42
N GLU A 33 -12.46 -3.84 -11.62
CA GLU A 33 -12.52 -2.43 -12.05
C GLU A 33 -11.15 -1.86 -12.41
N LEU A 34 -10.05 -2.59 -12.10
CA LEU A 34 -8.69 -2.14 -12.37
C LEU A 34 -8.33 -2.31 -13.86
N LYS A 35 -7.36 -1.51 -14.28
CA LYS A 35 -6.70 -1.62 -15.58
C LYS A 35 -5.19 -1.66 -15.38
N ILE A 36 -4.48 -2.28 -16.32
CA ILE A 36 -3.01 -2.21 -16.39
C ILE A 36 -2.59 -0.74 -16.43
N ASP A 37 -1.45 -0.42 -15.86
CA ASP A 37 -0.88 0.92 -15.67
C ASP A 37 -1.60 1.83 -14.66
N GLN A 38 -2.67 1.35 -14.01
CA GLN A 38 -3.26 2.10 -12.90
C GLN A 38 -2.44 2.00 -11.62
N SER A 39 -2.46 3.07 -10.85
CA SER A 39 -1.86 3.13 -9.52
C SER A 39 -2.85 2.70 -8.44
N VAL A 40 -2.38 1.86 -7.53
CA VAL A 40 -3.08 1.45 -6.31
C VAL A 40 -2.12 1.64 -5.13
N ALA A 41 -2.58 2.24 -4.05
CA ALA A 41 -1.83 2.35 -2.81
C ALA A 41 -2.01 1.08 -1.97
N HIS A 42 -0.89 0.48 -1.57
CA HIS A 42 -0.80 -0.74 -0.75
C HIS A 42 -0.17 -0.36 0.60
N ASN A 43 -0.96 -0.36 1.68
CA ASN A 43 -0.54 0.23 2.96
C ASN A 43 0.03 1.65 2.79
N GLY A 44 -0.57 2.44 1.89
CA GLY A 44 -0.12 3.80 1.55
C GLY A 44 1.01 3.90 0.53
N VAL A 45 1.57 2.78 0.06
CA VAL A 45 2.64 2.75 -0.94
C VAL A 45 2.05 2.61 -2.34
N CYS A 46 2.30 3.60 -3.20
CA CYS A 46 1.86 3.60 -4.60
C CYS A 46 2.61 2.55 -5.41
N LEU A 47 1.88 1.58 -5.97
CA LEU A 47 2.41 0.58 -6.91
C LEU A 47 1.52 0.53 -8.14
N THR A 48 2.14 0.22 -9.28
CA THR A 48 1.44 0.16 -10.57
C THR A 48 1.01 -1.25 -10.90
N VAL A 49 -0.22 -1.41 -11.36
CA VAL A 49 -0.77 -2.69 -11.84
C VAL A 49 -0.08 -3.09 -13.14
N ILE A 50 0.55 -4.25 -13.17
CA ILE A 50 1.27 -4.78 -14.35
C ILE A 50 0.55 -5.95 -15.01
N ASN A 51 -0.33 -6.64 -14.28
CA ASN A 51 -1.12 -7.76 -14.81
C ASN A 51 -2.45 -7.90 -14.05
N ILE A 52 -3.47 -8.40 -14.71
CA ILE A 52 -4.78 -8.73 -14.12
C ILE A 52 -5.20 -10.07 -14.69
N GLU A 53 -5.44 -11.06 -13.82
CA GLU A 53 -5.84 -12.40 -14.21
C GLU A 53 -6.64 -13.08 -13.08
N ASN A 54 -7.69 -13.83 -13.42
CA ASN A 54 -8.48 -14.63 -12.47
C ASN A 54 -8.95 -13.87 -11.21
N ASN A 55 -9.40 -12.64 -11.38
CA ASN A 55 -9.83 -11.76 -10.29
C ASN A 55 -8.71 -11.40 -9.27
N GLU A 56 -7.47 -11.50 -9.72
CA GLU A 56 -6.27 -11.08 -9.01
C GLU A 56 -5.49 -10.09 -9.87
N TYR A 57 -4.74 -9.20 -9.25
CA TYR A 57 -3.85 -8.30 -9.97
C TYR A 57 -2.43 -8.39 -9.42
N THR A 58 -1.46 -8.06 -10.24
CA THR A 58 -0.04 -8.10 -9.88
C THR A 58 0.56 -6.71 -9.97
N VAL A 59 1.37 -6.37 -8.97
CA VAL A 59 2.20 -5.16 -8.92
C VAL A 59 3.65 -5.54 -8.68
N THR A 60 4.57 -4.63 -9.05
CA THR A 60 6.01 -4.80 -8.78
C THR A 60 6.46 -3.78 -7.75
N ALA A 61 7.12 -4.25 -6.69
CA ALA A 61 7.88 -3.41 -5.78
C ALA A 61 9.37 -3.54 -6.11
N ILE A 62 9.98 -2.43 -6.53
CA ILE A 62 11.40 -2.35 -6.83
C ILE A 62 12.23 -2.28 -5.54
N LYS A 63 13.53 -2.54 -5.64
CA LYS A 63 14.45 -2.51 -4.50
C LYS A 63 14.31 -1.26 -3.63
N GLU A 64 14.27 -0.07 -4.23
CA GLU A 64 14.11 1.19 -3.48
C GLU A 64 12.81 1.21 -2.65
N THR A 65 11.71 0.73 -3.20
CA THR A 65 10.44 0.61 -2.48
C THR A 65 10.55 -0.37 -1.31
N LEU A 66 11.23 -1.49 -1.50
CA LEU A 66 11.45 -2.50 -0.45
C LEU A 66 12.33 -1.95 0.68
N ASP A 67 13.34 -1.15 0.35
CA ASP A 67 14.25 -0.55 1.32
C ASP A 67 13.58 0.54 2.17
N LYS A 68 12.68 1.32 1.56
CA LYS A 68 12.04 2.49 2.19
C LYS A 68 10.68 2.20 2.85
N THR A 69 10.09 1.03 2.61
CA THR A 69 8.72 0.74 3.05
C THR A 69 8.60 -0.58 3.79
N THR A 70 7.42 -0.87 4.30
CA THR A 70 7.10 -2.16 4.93
C THR A 70 6.63 -3.23 3.94
N ILE A 71 6.56 -2.92 2.64
CA ILE A 71 6.06 -3.86 1.59
C ILE A 71 6.87 -5.16 1.58
N GLY A 72 8.20 -5.09 1.73
CA GLY A 72 9.07 -6.26 1.78
C GLY A 72 8.86 -7.19 2.99
N ARG A 73 8.06 -6.77 3.99
CA ARG A 73 7.72 -7.57 5.17
C ARG A 73 6.40 -8.34 5.02
N LEU A 74 5.68 -8.13 3.92
CA LEU A 74 4.45 -8.85 3.63
C LEU A 74 4.77 -10.32 3.31
N SER A 75 3.84 -11.19 3.66
CA SER A 75 3.88 -12.62 3.35
C SER A 75 2.60 -13.04 2.64
N GLU A 76 2.60 -14.20 2.02
CA GLU A 76 1.37 -14.78 1.48
C GLU A 76 0.34 -14.92 2.59
N SER A 77 -0.91 -14.68 2.25
CA SER A 77 -2.07 -14.58 3.14
C SER A 77 -2.11 -13.32 4.04
N SER A 78 -1.09 -12.44 3.99
CA SER A 78 -1.18 -11.13 4.67
C SER A 78 -2.31 -10.29 4.08
N PHE A 79 -2.96 -9.51 4.94
CA PHE A 79 -3.86 -8.44 4.52
C PHE A 79 -3.09 -7.16 4.24
N VAL A 80 -3.58 -6.38 3.28
CA VAL A 80 -3.02 -5.10 2.89
C VAL A 80 -4.14 -4.09 2.68
N ASN A 81 -3.99 -2.88 3.24
CA ASN A 81 -4.91 -1.78 3.00
C ASN A 81 -4.77 -1.30 1.56
N LEU A 82 -5.88 -1.12 0.87
CA LEU A 82 -5.91 -0.73 -0.54
C LEU A 82 -6.71 0.55 -0.75
N GLU A 83 -6.16 1.42 -1.59
CA GLU A 83 -6.83 2.61 -2.12
C GLU A 83 -6.45 2.78 -3.59
N ARG A 84 -7.42 2.96 -4.46
CA ARG A 84 -7.18 3.26 -5.88
C ARG A 84 -6.78 4.72 -6.08
N GLY A 85 -6.05 5.00 -7.14
CA GLY A 85 -5.76 6.37 -7.55
C GLY A 85 -7.05 7.17 -7.78
N MET A 86 -7.07 8.44 -7.36
CA MET A 86 -8.18 9.37 -7.58
C MET A 86 -8.41 9.59 -9.08
N LYS A 87 -9.68 9.77 -9.46
CA LYS A 87 -10.06 10.26 -10.78
C LYS A 87 -10.16 11.79 -10.78
N LEU A 88 -9.88 12.41 -11.91
CA LEU A 88 -10.15 13.84 -12.08
C LEU A 88 -11.65 14.10 -11.95
N GLY A 89 -12.00 15.05 -11.08
CA GLY A 89 -13.40 15.40 -10.80
C GLY A 89 -13.99 14.70 -9.58
N ASP A 90 -13.30 13.74 -8.99
CA ASP A 90 -13.75 13.14 -7.72
C ASP A 90 -13.69 14.19 -6.59
N ARG A 91 -14.57 14.01 -5.58
CA ARG A 91 -14.49 14.80 -4.34
C ARG A 91 -13.25 14.38 -3.55
N LEU A 92 -12.55 15.35 -3.01
CA LEU A 92 -11.44 15.11 -2.09
C LEU A 92 -11.95 15.11 -0.65
N ASP A 93 -12.40 13.96 -0.17
CA ASP A 93 -12.91 13.80 1.20
C ASP A 93 -11.81 13.50 2.23
N GLY A 94 -10.57 13.37 1.80
CA GLY A 94 -9.37 13.17 2.62
C GLY A 94 -8.32 14.24 2.37
N HIS A 95 -7.08 13.82 2.16
CA HIS A 95 -5.93 14.69 1.92
C HIS A 95 -5.27 14.33 0.58
N ILE A 96 -4.46 15.23 0.04
CA ILE A 96 -3.65 14.91 -1.15
C ILE A 96 -2.44 14.09 -0.70
N VAL A 97 -2.43 12.80 -1.06
CA VAL A 97 -1.38 11.84 -0.72
C VAL A 97 -0.78 11.29 -2.01
N GLN A 98 0.55 11.32 -2.12
CA GLN A 98 1.24 10.81 -3.30
C GLN A 98 1.43 9.29 -3.28
N GLY A 99 1.64 8.72 -2.10
CA GLY A 99 2.00 7.31 -1.92
C GLY A 99 3.49 7.04 -2.13
N HIS A 100 4.32 8.07 -2.14
CA HIS A 100 5.78 7.98 -2.24
C HIS A 100 6.38 8.07 -0.83
N VAL A 101 6.80 6.93 -0.32
CA VAL A 101 7.31 6.80 1.05
C VAL A 101 8.81 7.06 1.08
N ASP A 102 9.26 7.93 2.00
CA ASP A 102 10.66 8.26 2.17
C ASP A 102 11.35 7.32 3.16
N GLN A 103 10.66 6.93 4.24
CA GLN A 103 11.19 6.01 5.26
C GLN A 103 10.07 5.34 6.05
N THR A 104 10.46 4.34 6.86
CA THR A 104 9.58 3.72 7.85
C THR A 104 9.79 4.33 9.24
N ALA A 105 8.77 4.22 10.09
CA ALA A 105 8.87 4.53 11.50
C ALA A 105 8.54 3.30 12.36
N THR A 106 9.08 3.26 13.57
CA THR A 106 8.77 2.21 14.55
C THR A 106 7.79 2.72 15.58
N CYS A 107 6.67 2.03 15.77
CA CYS A 107 5.75 2.33 16.87
C CYS A 107 6.37 1.88 18.19
N ILE A 108 6.75 2.86 19.02
CA ILE A 108 7.45 2.62 20.30
C ILE A 108 6.53 2.66 21.52
N LYS A 109 5.31 3.19 21.36
CA LYS A 109 4.33 3.25 22.45
C LYS A 109 2.92 3.31 21.92
N VAL A 110 2.04 2.57 22.57
CA VAL A 110 0.58 2.65 22.36
C VAL A 110 -0.06 2.90 23.73
N LYS A 111 -0.85 3.98 23.84
CA LYS A 111 -1.57 4.33 25.07
C LYS A 111 -3.05 4.44 24.76
N LYS A 112 -3.88 3.66 25.47
CA LYS A 112 -5.34 3.82 25.42
C LYS A 112 -5.78 4.88 26.39
N GLU A 113 -6.61 5.79 25.94
CA GLU A 113 -7.28 6.82 26.75
C GLU A 113 -8.79 6.72 26.52
N ASN A 114 -9.58 7.44 27.32
CA ASN A 114 -11.05 7.40 27.27
C ASN A 114 -11.59 7.70 25.86
N GLY A 115 -11.84 6.63 25.08
CA GLY A 115 -12.39 6.72 23.72
C GLY A 115 -11.36 7.01 22.61
N SER A 116 -10.07 7.10 22.91
CA SER A 116 -8.99 7.32 21.94
C SER A 116 -7.79 6.40 22.17
N THR A 117 -6.92 6.33 21.16
CA THR A 117 -5.63 5.62 21.26
C THR A 117 -4.53 6.51 20.72
N ILE A 118 -3.48 6.71 21.53
CA ILE A 118 -2.31 7.50 21.15
C ILE A 118 -1.20 6.53 20.74
N PHE A 119 -0.67 6.73 19.54
CA PHE A 119 0.49 6.00 19.01
C PHE A 119 1.69 6.95 18.99
N THR A 120 2.82 6.49 19.51
CA THR A 120 4.10 7.22 19.42
C THR A 120 5.05 6.47 18.49
N PHE A 121 5.61 7.19 17.53
CA PHE A 121 6.51 6.63 16.53
C PHE A 121 7.90 7.25 16.66
N SER A 122 8.93 6.44 16.42
CA SER A 122 10.31 6.87 16.25
C SER A 122 10.72 6.70 14.78
N TYR A 123 11.39 7.68 14.22
CA TYR A 123 11.92 7.68 12.85
C TYR A 123 13.26 8.40 12.80
N ASP A 124 14.01 8.24 11.70
CA ASP A 124 15.28 8.94 11.50
C ASP A 124 15.04 10.36 10.99
N PRO A 125 15.40 11.41 11.75
CA PRO A 125 15.16 12.79 11.34
C PRO A 125 16.07 13.29 10.22
N LEU A 126 17.06 12.49 9.80
CA LEU A 126 18.02 12.84 8.74
C LEU A 126 17.63 12.34 7.35
N ASN A 127 16.53 11.58 7.25
CA ASN A 127 15.98 11.08 5.98
C ASN A 127 14.70 11.80 5.58
#